data_0d614c0d82451648119e99b38728302d
#
_entry.id   0d614c0d82451648119e99b38728302d
#
_cell.length_a   1.000
_cell.length_b   1.000
_cell.length_c   1.000
_cell.angle_alpha   90.00
_cell.angle_beta   90.00
_cell.angle_gamma   90.00
#
_symmetry.space_group_name_H-M   'P 1'
#
loop_
_entity.id
_entity.type
_entity.pdbx_description
1 polymer ?
#
loop_
_entity_poly.entity_id
_entity_poly.type
_entity_poly.pdbx_seq_one_letter_code
_entity_poly.pdbx_strand_id
1 'polypeptide(L)'
;MTTRRTFLTSATTIGAGLAIGAPHAVADPGADPGAITGQPTADLPPAIRALRPMTAGVVPISVAERQGRIERATHLMRERGIDALMLTGGTSMVYFTGIAWGISERLLAAFLPVRGRPFLVTPKFEEERAMEQVALGPMQGGADVYAWEEHEDPYALLAQALQARGLATATIACEETVRFQFSHGISRLAAVTVVDGTPVTAGCRMVKDAHEIALMRHASAVTLTAYEAAWKSLREGMTQDEFAGLVSAAHARLGYTGGAGVQVGKYSALPHGSATPQVIREGNILLIDGGCKVEGYSSDISRTFVLGTPTQKMKDLFELEHRAQTAALRAARPGLPCEVVDAAARKVIVDAGYGPDYRYFSHRVGHGMGMDGHEWPYLVRGNTLPLAPGMVFSDEPGIYLPGEFGIRLEDDMVITASGAELFTPQSESLERPF
;
A
#
# COMPACT_ATOMS: atom_id res chain seq x y z
N MET A 1 1.73 52.84 -28.12
CA MET A 1 3.02 52.67 -28.86
C MET A 1 3.85 51.65 -28.16
N THR A 2 4.45 50.75 -28.94
CA THR A 2 5.46 49.73 -28.61
C THR A 2 4.93 48.35 -28.31
N THR A 3 4.87 47.64 -29.28
CA THR A 3 5.57 46.55 -30.02
C THR A 3 5.54 45.19 -29.32
N ARG A 4 4.71 44.34 -29.90
CA ARG A 4 4.79 42.85 -29.77
C ARG A 4 6.11 42.39 -30.38
N ARG A 5 6.85 41.53 -29.70
CA ARG A 5 7.87 40.67 -30.30
C ARG A 5 7.38 39.23 -30.35
N THR A 6 7.16 38.81 -31.57
CA THR A 6 6.96 37.46 -32.03
C THR A 6 8.28 36.67 -31.89
N PHE A 7 8.24 35.49 -31.26
CA PHE A 7 9.28 34.49 -31.41
C PHE A 7 8.72 33.33 -32.24
N LEU A 8 9.19 33.26 -33.46
CA LEU A 8 9.09 32.09 -34.33
C LEU A 8 10.39 31.31 -34.19
N THR A 9 10.26 30.08 -33.85
CA THR A 9 10.74 28.88 -34.06
C THR A 9 11.70 28.20 -34.72
N SER A 10 12.35 27.26 -34.52
CA SER A 10 12.80 26.20 -35.46
C SER A 10 12.63 24.84 -34.78
N ALA A 11 11.80 24.05 -35.37
CA ALA A 11 11.69 22.65 -35.04
C ALA A 11 12.89 21.91 -35.62
N THR A 12 13.61 21.23 -34.77
CA THR A 12 14.52 20.16 -35.19
C THR A 12 14.07 18.90 -34.44
N THR A 13 13.48 18.01 -35.18
CA THR A 13 13.08 16.68 -34.78
C THR A 13 14.31 15.84 -34.47
N ILE A 14 14.53 15.55 -33.18
CA ILE A 14 15.34 14.42 -32.75
C ILE A 14 14.42 13.52 -31.96
N GLY A 15 14.03 12.42 -32.54
CA GLY A 15 13.30 11.35 -31.90
C GLY A 15 14.22 10.62 -30.91
N ALA A 16 14.05 10.90 -29.63
CA ALA A 16 14.50 10.04 -28.57
C ALA A 16 13.25 9.75 -27.72
N GLY A 17 12.75 8.53 -27.82
CA GLY A 17 11.66 8.04 -26.99
C GLY A 17 12.10 8.03 -25.53
N LEU A 18 11.69 9.03 -24.77
CA LEU A 18 11.69 8.95 -23.31
C LEU A 18 10.53 8.02 -22.93
N ALA A 19 10.88 6.79 -22.59
CA ALA A 19 10.00 5.96 -21.77
C ALA A 19 9.92 6.62 -20.38
N ILE A 20 8.88 7.38 -20.15
CA ILE A 20 8.51 7.85 -18.81
C ILE A 20 8.15 6.58 -18.03
N GLY A 21 8.94 6.26 -17.00
CA GLY A 21 8.62 5.18 -16.08
C GLY A 21 7.19 5.37 -15.58
N ALA A 22 6.37 4.35 -15.80
CA ALA A 22 4.99 4.35 -15.33
C ALA A 22 4.99 4.48 -13.81
N PRO A 23 4.16 5.37 -13.23
CA PRO A 23 3.88 5.30 -11.81
C PRO A 23 3.32 3.91 -11.51
N HIS A 24 3.65 3.34 -10.37
CA HIS A 24 3.10 2.07 -9.89
C HIS A 24 1.59 2.09 -10.14
N ALA A 25 1.14 1.32 -11.12
CA ALA A 25 -0.26 1.21 -11.42
C ALA A 25 -0.92 0.56 -10.20
N VAL A 26 -1.72 1.34 -9.49
CA VAL A 26 -2.74 0.78 -8.60
C VAL A 26 -3.55 -0.15 -9.49
N ALA A 27 -3.51 -1.44 -9.21
CA ALA A 27 -4.26 -2.42 -9.99
C ALA A 27 -5.72 -1.97 -10.03
N ASP A 28 -6.27 -1.88 -11.23
CA ASP A 28 -7.68 -1.59 -11.43
C ASP A 28 -8.51 -2.66 -10.70
N PRO A 29 -9.26 -2.31 -9.64
CA PRO A 29 -10.04 -3.29 -8.89
C PRO A 29 -11.20 -3.90 -9.70
N GLY A 30 -11.40 -3.46 -10.93
CA GLY A 30 -12.35 -4.03 -11.88
C GLY A 30 -11.75 -4.97 -12.92
N ALA A 31 -10.46 -5.24 -12.88
CA ALA A 31 -9.85 -6.21 -13.78
C ALA A 31 -10.27 -7.64 -13.40
N ASP A 32 -10.86 -8.35 -14.35
CA ASP A 32 -11.19 -9.78 -14.25
C ASP A 32 -9.94 -10.57 -13.79
N PRO A 33 -9.98 -11.30 -12.65
CA PRO A 33 -8.87 -12.10 -12.16
C PRO A 33 -8.46 -13.23 -13.13
N GLY A 34 -9.23 -13.46 -14.20
CA GLY A 34 -8.92 -14.41 -15.26
C GLY A 34 -8.04 -13.88 -16.39
N ALA A 35 -7.81 -12.59 -16.50
CA ALA A 35 -7.06 -11.97 -17.60
C ALA A 35 -5.57 -11.74 -17.29
N ILE A 36 -4.89 -12.72 -16.68
CA ILE A 36 -3.42 -12.74 -16.68
C ILE A 36 -3.00 -13.23 -18.07
N THR A 37 -2.65 -12.29 -18.95
CA THR A 37 -2.06 -12.62 -20.26
C THR A 37 -0.76 -13.37 -20.05
N GLY A 38 -0.86 -14.70 -20.15
CA GLY A 38 0.23 -15.60 -19.87
C GLY A 38 1.39 -15.43 -20.84
N GLN A 39 2.60 -15.19 -20.29
CA GLN A 39 3.77 -15.75 -20.94
C GLN A 39 3.57 -17.27 -21.07
N PRO A 40 3.95 -17.90 -22.20
CA PRO A 40 3.83 -19.33 -22.36
C PRO A 40 4.54 -20.03 -21.18
N THR A 41 3.83 -20.87 -20.44
CA THR A 41 4.37 -21.56 -19.26
C THR A 41 5.58 -22.45 -19.55
N ALA A 42 5.83 -22.75 -20.84
CA ALA A 42 6.97 -23.54 -21.31
C ALA A 42 8.33 -22.84 -21.10
N ASP A 43 8.37 -21.51 -21.08
CA ASP A 43 9.64 -20.74 -21.02
C ASP A 43 10.02 -20.33 -19.59
N LEU A 44 9.20 -20.66 -18.58
CA LEU A 44 9.50 -20.32 -17.20
C LEU A 44 10.60 -21.22 -16.61
N PRO A 45 11.48 -20.67 -15.75
CA PRO A 45 12.48 -21.47 -15.03
C PRO A 45 11.84 -22.62 -14.23
N PRO A 46 12.56 -23.75 -14.06
CA PRO A 46 12.00 -24.92 -13.37
C PRO A 46 11.44 -24.64 -11.98
N ALA A 47 12.10 -23.79 -11.17
CA ALA A 47 11.65 -23.44 -9.84
C ALA A 47 10.28 -22.71 -9.85
N ILE A 48 10.08 -21.78 -10.78
CA ILE A 48 8.82 -21.05 -10.93
C ILE A 48 7.74 -21.96 -11.54
N ARG A 49 8.10 -22.78 -12.53
CA ARG A 49 7.16 -23.75 -13.16
C ARG A 49 6.63 -24.78 -12.17
N ALA A 50 7.42 -25.12 -11.15
CA ALA A 50 7.04 -26.10 -10.12
C ALA A 50 6.01 -25.55 -9.11
N LEU A 51 5.85 -24.24 -9.00
CA LEU A 51 4.89 -23.62 -8.09
C LEU A 51 3.45 -24.06 -8.36
N ARG A 52 2.67 -24.12 -7.29
CA ARG A 52 1.24 -24.46 -7.33
C ARG A 52 0.43 -23.32 -6.70
N PRO A 53 -0.82 -23.08 -7.15
CA PRO A 53 -1.66 -22.05 -6.55
C PRO A 53 -1.80 -22.20 -5.03
N MET A 54 -1.73 -21.08 -4.33
CA MET A 54 -1.94 -20.98 -2.87
C MET A 54 -3.30 -20.35 -2.54
N THR A 55 -4.28 -20.43 -3.44
CA THR A 55 -5.59 -19.80 -3.28
C THR A 55 -6.57 -20.62 -2.43
N ALA A 56 -6.27 -21.89 -2.16
CA ALA A 56 -7.16 -22.76 -1.40
C ALA A 56 -7.28 -22.30 0.07
N GLY A 57 -8.54 -22.22 0.56
CA GLY A 57 -8.82 -21.84 1.95
C GLY A 57 -8.84 -20.35 2.24
N VAL A 58 -8.57 -19.49 1.25
CA VAL A 58 -8.74 -18.05 1.40
C VAL A 58 -10.22 -17.71 1.42
N VAL A 59 -10.65 -16.98 2.44
CA VAL A 59 -12.04 -16.55 2.62
C VAL A 59 -12.12 -15.05 2.42
N PRO A 60 -13.00 -14.54 1.55
CA PRO A 60 -13.20 -13.11 1.39
C PRO A 60 -13.82 -12.44 2.62
N ILE A 61 -13.54 -11.14 2.80
CA ILE A 61 -14.19 -10.33 3.84
C ILE A 61 -15.70 -10.31 3.62
N SER A 62 -16.43 -10.75 4.63
CA SER A 62 -17.88 -10.88 4.59
C SER A 62 -18.64 -9.54 4.69
N VAL A 63 -19.90 -9.56 4.28
CA VAL A 63 -20.83 -8.44 4.47
C VAL A 63 -20.97 -8.06 5.94
N ALA A 64 -21.01 -9.04 6.85
CA ALA A 64 -21.13 -8.80 8.29
C ALA A 64 -19.90 -8.08 8.87
N GLU A 65 -18.70 -8.43 8.43
CA GLU A 65 -17.46 -7.74 8.84
C GLU A 65 -17.47 -6.29 8.36
N ARG A 66 -17.86 -6.02 7.11
CA ARG A 66 -18.01 -4.66 6.59
C ARG A 66 -19.05 -3.86 7.36
N GLN A 67 -20.17 -4.50 7.75
CA GLN A 67 -21.17 -3.86 8.60
C GLN A 67 -20.59 -3.44 9.96
N GLY A 68 -19.81 -4.28 10.60
CA GLY A 68 -19.11 -3.96 11.86
C GLY A 68 -18.10 -2.81 11.69
N ARG A 69 -17.45 -2.70 10.50
CA ARG A 69 -16.57 -1.57 10.17
C ARG A 69 -17.34 -0.25 10.06
N ILE A 70 -18.52 -0.25 9.42
CA ILE A 70 -19.39 0.92 9.34
C ILE A 70 -19.88 1.34 10.74
N GLU A 71 -20.22 0.39 11.62
CA GLU A 71 -20.61 0.66 13.00
C GLU A 71 -19.47 1.31 13.79
N ARG A 72 -18.25 0.82 13.63
CA ARG A 72 -17.03 1.42 14.23
C ARG A 72 -16.81 2.85 13.73
N ALA A 73 -16.91 3.07 12.41
CA ALA A 73 -16.81 4.42 11.84
C ALA A 73 -17.88 5.35 12.40
N THR A 74 -19.12 4.86 12.53
CA THR A 74 -20.23 5.60 13.12
C THR A 74 -19.95 6.01 14.58
N HIS A 75 -19.34 5.13 15.36
CA HIS A 75 -18.91 5.44 16.73
C HIS A 75 -17.86 6.56 16.75
N LEU A 76 -16.80 6.42 15.95
CA LEU A 76 -15.74 7.41 15.85
C LEU A 76 -16.23 8.78 15.33
N MET A 77 -17.20 8.78 14.41
CA MET A 77 -17.83 10.02 13.94
C MET A 77 -18.60 10.73 15.04
N ARG A 78 -19.39 9.98 15.84
CA ARG A 78 -20.14 10.55 16.97
C ARG A 78 -19.22 11.22 18.00
N GLU A 79 -18.11 10.58 18.34
CA GLU A 79 -17.12 11.15 19.27
C GLU A 79 -16.51 12.46 18.77
N ARG A 80 -16.48 12.66 17.44
CA ARG A 80 -15.86 13.81 16.79
C ARG A 80 -16.85 14.87 16.30
N GLY A 81 -18.15 14.68 16.53
CA GLY A 81 -19.18 15.60 16.04
C GLY A 81 -19.30 15.63 14.52
N ILE A 82 -19.01 14.52 13.86
CA ILE A 82 -19.13 14.34 12.40
C ILE A 82 -20.48 13.70 12.10
N ASP A 83 -21.22 14.25 11.12
CA ASP A 83 -22.55 13.77 10.76
C ASP A 83 -22.52 12.70 9.65
N ALA A 84 -21.57 12.78 8.74
CA ALA A 84 -21.39 11.77 7.68
C ALA A 84 -19.94 11.64 7.23
N LEU A 85 -19.54 10.43 6.85
CA LEU A 85 -18.29 10.13 6.16
C LEU A 85 -18.55 9.98 4.66
N MET A 86 -17.80 10.73 3.86
CA MET A 86 -17.79 10.60 2.40
C MET A 86 -16.63 9.70 1.99
N LEU A 87 -16.93 8.72 1.17
CA LEU A 87 -15.97 7.78 0.56
C LEU A 87 -16.04 7.92 -0.96
N THR A 88 -14.88 8.04 -1.61
CA THR A 88 -14.76 8.00 -3.07
C THR A 88 -14.05 6.74 -3.51
N GLY A 89 -13.94 6.48 -4.82
CA GLY A 89 -13.21 5.33 -5.35
C GLY A 89 -11.83 5.20 -4.72
N GLY A 90 -11.50 4.02 -4.20
CA GLY A 90 -10.27 3.74 -3.48
C GLY A 90 -10.46 2.75 -2.33
N THR A 91 -9.43 2.59 -1.54
CA THR A 91 -9.32 1.54 -0.51
C THR A 91 -10.40 1.64 0.57
N SER A 92 -10.67 2.85 1.09
CA SER A 92 -11.68 3.02 2.14
C SER A 92 -13.10 2.71 1.64
N MET A 93 -13.42 3.01 0.38
CA MET A 93 -14.70 2.61 -0.19
C MET A 93 -14.83 1.08 -0.20
N VAL A 94 -13.80 0.35 -0.66
CA VAL A 94 -13.80 -1.12 -0.63
C VAL A 94 -13.86 -1.65 0.81
N TYR A 95 -13.08 -1.07 1.72
CA TYR A 95 -13.01 -1.49 3.13
C TYR A 95 -14.37 -1.46 3.82
N PHE A 96 -15.10 -0.35 3.68
CA PHE A 96 -16.39 -0.17 4.35
C PHE A 96 -17.55 -0.78 3.58
N THR A 97 -17.57 -0.64 2.25
CA THR A 97 -18.77 -0.94 1.46
C THR A 97 -18.64 -2.17 0.56
N GLY A 98 -17.42 -2.60 0.26
CA GLY A 98 -17.15 -3.61 -0.75
C GLY A 98 -17.22 -3.08 -2.20
N ILE A 99 -17.60 -1.82 -2.40
CA ILE A 99 -17.67 -1.20 -3.72
C ILE A 99 -16.25 -0.93 -4.23
N ALA A 100 -15.87 -1.60 -5.32
CA ALA A 100 -14.64 -1.39 -6.04
C ALA A 100 -14.86 -0.42 -7.19
N TRP A 101 -14.28 0.78 -7.08
CA TRP A 101 -14.45 1.83 -8.09
C TRP A 101 -13.14 2.55 -8.36
N GLY A 102 -12.88 2.81 -9.64
CA GLY A 102 -11.72 3.58 -10.08
C GLY A 102 -11.85 5.07 -9.74
N ILE A 103 -10.72 5.75 -9.67
CA ILE A 103 -10.67 7.20 -9.46
C ILE A 103 -10.84 7.89 -10.81
N SER A 104 -11.86 8.76 -10.94
CA SER A 104 -12.11 9.58 -12.12
C SER A 104 -12.32 11.05 -11.74
N GLU A 105 -12.54 11.91 -12.74
CA GLU A 105 -12.94 13.31 -12.55
C GLU A 105 -14.42 13.44 -12.17
N ARG A 106 -15.21 12.39 -12.38
CA ARG A 106 -16.63 12.35 -12.06
C ARG A 106 -16.86 12.04 -10.60
N LEU A 107 -17.79 12.75 -9.98
CA LEU A 107 -18.16 12.49 -8.59
C LEU A 107 -18.97 11.19 -8.51
N LEU A 108 -18.30 10.12 -8.06
CA LEU A 108 -18.94 8.95 -7.51
C LEU A 108 -18.51 8.85 -6.04
N ALA A 109 -19.48 8.91 -5.13
CA ALA A 109 -19.22 8.89 -3.70
C ALA A 109 -20.29 8.13 -2.94
N ALA A 110 -19.88 7.35 -1.94
CA ALA A 110 -20.74 6.78 -0.93
C ALA A 110 -20.68 7.66 0.33
N PHE A 111 -21.85 7.94 0.89
CA PHE A 111 -22.00 8.67 2.15
C PHE A 111 -22.51 7.72 3.22
N LEU A 112 -21.77 7.66 4.32
CA LEU A 112 -22.13 6.89 5.51
C LEU A 112 -22.56 7.87 6.62
N PRO A 113 -23.84 8.18 6.76
CA PRO A 113 -24.32 9.09 7.81
C PRO A 113 -24.36 8.40 9.17
N VAL A 114 -24.14 9.16 10.23
CA VAL A 114 -24.28 8.68 11.63
C VAL A 114 -25.73 8.29 11.94
N ARG A 115 -26.68 8.92 11.28
CA ARG A 115 -28.13 8.64 11.42
C ARG A 115 -28.75 8.50 10.04
N GLY A 116 -29.65 7.54 9.90
CA GLY A 116 -30.31 7.27 8.64
C GLY A 116 -29.55 6.25 7.79
N ARG A 117 -29.97 6.11 6.53
CA ARG A 117 -29.45 5.10 5.60
C ARG A 117 -28.27 5.64 4.80
N PRO A 118 -27.26 4.83 4.47
CA PRO A 118 -26.24 5.20 3.49
C PRO A 118 -26.86 5.61 2.15
N PHE A 119 -26.13 6.40 1.39
CA PHE A 119 -26.53 6.78 0.04
C PHE A 119 -25.33 6.97 -0.89
N LEU A 120 -25.57 6.85 -2.19
CA LEU A 120 -24.59 7.11 -3.22
C LEU A 120 -25.00 8.33 -4.06
N VAL A 121 -23.98 9.05 -4.51
CA VAL A 121 -24.09 10.00 -5.63
C VAL A 121 -23.25 9.44 -6.75
N THR A 122 -23.80 9.29 -7.96
CA THR A 122 -23.13 8.63 -9.09
C THR A 122 -23.52 9.27 -10.41
N PRO A 123 -22.66 9.23 -11.45
CA PRO A 123 -23.07 9.53 -12.82
C PRO A 123 -24.22 8.61 -13.26
N LYS A 124 -25.18 9.14 -14.00
CA LYS A 124 -26.37 8.38 -14.42
C LYS A 124 -26.05 7.14 -15.24
N PHE A 125 -25.09 7.22 -16.13
CA PHE A 125 -24.70 6.09 -16.97
C PHE A 125 -23.98 4.97 -16.20
N GLU A 126 -23.53 5.21 -14.95
CA GLU A 126 -22.90 4.24 -14.07
C GLU A 126 -23.84 3.71 -12.97
N GLU A 127 -25.07 4.21 -12.90
CA GLU A 127 -26.03 3.89 -11.83
C GLU A 127 -26.30 2.39 -11.69
N GLU A 128 -26.55 1.69 -12.81
CA GLU A 128 -26.84 0.25 -12.77
C GLU A 128 -25.66 -0.54 -12.17
N ARG A 129 -24.44 -0.27 -12.64
CA ARG A 129 -23.22 -0.90 -12.11
C ARG A 129 -23.01 -0.58 -10.62
N ALA A 130 -23.28 0.64 -10.20
CA ALA A 130 -23.18 1.03 -8.80
C ALA A 130 -24.21 0.26 -7.94
N MET A 131 -25.44 0.13 -8.41
CA MET A 131 -26.49 -0.64 -7.75
C MET A 131 -26.18 -2.12 -7.63
N GLU A 132 -25.58 -2.74 -8.66
CA GLU A 132 -25.11 -4.12 -8.61
C GLU A 132 -24.10 -4.32 -7.45
N GLN A 133 -23.12 -3.42 -7.32
CA GLN A 133 -22.14 -3.51 -6.24
C GLN A 133 -22.74 -3.23 -4.85
N VAL A 134 -23.67 -2.28 -4.75
CA VAL A 134 -24.43 -2.02 -3.52
C VAL A 134 -25.17 -3.28 -3.05
N ALA A 135 -25.76 -4.04 -3.98
CA ALA A 135 -26.51 -5.25 -3.67
C ALA A 135 -25.63 -6.38 -3.12
N LEU A 136 -24.33 -6.36 -3.39
CA LEU A 136 -23.36 -7.36 -2.89
C LEU A 136 -22.75 -6.99 -1.53
N GLY A 137 -22.93 -5.73 -1.08
CA GLY A 137 -22.26 -5.19 0.11
C GLY A 137 -23.19 -4.98 1.32
N PRO A 138 -22.69 -4.36 2.39
CA PRO A 138 -23.44 -4.10 3.62
C PRO A 138 -24.59 -3.09 3.44
N MET A 139 -24.62 -2.39 2.32
CA MET A 139 -25.68 -1.43 1.99
C MET A 139 -26.86 -2.04 1.24
N GLN A 140 -26.86 -3.36 0.96
CA GLN A 140 -27.89 -4.08 0.20
C GLN A 140 -29.32 -3.92 0.78
N GLY A 141 -29.45 -3.68 2.07
CA GLY A 141 -30.75 -3.47 2.74
C GLY A 141 -31.35 -2.07 2.56
N GLY A 142 -30.72 -1.20 1.75
CA GLY A 142 -31.29 0.10 1.52
C GLY A 142 -30.37 1.30 1.42
N ALA A 143 -29.40 1.33 0.52
CA ALA A 143 -28.82 2.59 0.10
C ALA A 143 -29.74 3.28 -0.93
N ASP A 144 -29.91 4.60 -0.79
CA ASP A 144 -30.53 5.40 -1.82
C ASP A 144 -29.46 5.84 -2.83
N VAL A 145 -29.79 5.83 -4.11
CA VAL A 145 -28.87 6.23 -5.18
C VAL A 145 -29.40 7.50 -5.83
N TYR A 146 -28.56 8.53 -5.89
CA TYR A 146 -28.81 9.81 -6.55
C TYR A 146 -27.91 9.87 -7.78
N ALA A 147 -28.53 9.88 -8.96
CA ALA A 147 -27.79 9.86 -10.22
C ALA A 147 -27.90 11.22 -10.94
N TRP A 148 -26.77 11.72 -11.44
CA TRP A 148 -26.66 13.00 -12.17
C TRP A 148 -26.25 12.75 -13.62
N GLU A 149 -26.84 13.52 -14.54
CA GLU A 149 -26.49 13.50 -15.96
C GLU A 149 -25.22 14.30 -16.23
N GLU A 150 -24.45 13.93 -17.26
CA GLU A 150 -23.15 14.53 -17.61
C GLU A 150 -23.16 16.06 -17.76
N HIS A 151 -24.30 16.66 -18.03
CA HIS A 151 -24.46 18.11 -18.15
C HIS A 151 -24.96 18.80 -16.87
N GLU A 152 -25.23 18.03 -15.82
CA GLU A 152 -25.73 18.55 -14.54
C GLU A 152 -24.57 18.79 -13.54
N ASP A 153 -24.86 19.64 -12.55
CA ASP A 153 -23.94 19.85 -11.43
C ASP A 153 -24.17 18.79 -10.33
N PRO A 154 -23.23 17.84 -10.13
CA PRO A 154 -23.37 16.80 -9.12
C PRO A 154 -23.47 17.35 -7.70
N TYR A 155 -22.92 18.54 -7.43
CA TYR A 155 -23.00 19.16 -6.10
C TYR A 155 -24.37 19.77 -5.84
N ALA A 156 -25.08 20.27 -6.86
CA ALA A 156 -26.47 20.68 -6.73
C ALA A 156 -27.38 19.51 -6.38
N LEU A 157 -27.18 18.34 -7.02
CA LEU A 157 -27.87 17.11 -6.67
C LEU A 157 -27.54 16.64 -5.24
N LEU A 158 -26.26 16.68 -4.87
CA LEU A 158 -25.82 16.33 -3.52
C LEU A 158 -26.48 17.23 -2.45
N ALA A 159 -26.58 18.55 -2.70
CA ALA A 159 -27.25 19.48 -1.80
C ALA A 159 -28.72 19.10 -1.57
N GLN A 160 -29.43 18.72 -2.63
CA GLN A 160 -30.82 18.23 -2.53
C GLN A 160 -30.90 16.93 -1.73
N ALA A 161 -30.00 15.99 -1.98
CA ALA A 161 -29.91 14.72 -1.24
C ALA A 161 -29.65 14.95 0.26
N LEU A 162 -28.73 15.84 0.61
CA LEU A 162 -28.43 16.21 1.98
C LEU A 162 -29.64 16.89 2.66
N GLN A 163 -30.31 17.80 1.97
CA GLN A 163 -31.51 18.45 2.50
C GLN A 163 -32.64 17.46 2.79
N ALA A 164 -32.94 16.56 1.83
CA ALA A 164 -33.96 15.52 1.98
C ALA A 164 -33.70 14.57 3.15
N ARG A 165 -32.45 14.47 3.60
CA ARG A 165 -31.99 13.59 4.69
C ARG A 165 -31.79 14.30 6.02
N GLY A 166 -32.08 15.61 6.10
CA GLY A 166 -31.83 16.41 7.30
C GLY A 166 -30.35 16.67 7.58
N LEU A 167 -29.51 16.60 6.56
CA LEU A 167 -28.07 16.83 6.60
C LEU A 167 -27.64 18.16 5.93
N ALA A 168 -28.57 19.09 5.75
CA ALA A 168 -28.29 20.36 5.06
C ALA A 168 -27.24 21.24 5.77
N THR A 169 -27.04 21.04 7.08
CA THR A 169 -26.03 21.75 7.89
C THR A 169 -24.99 20.80 8.45
N ALA A 170 -24.76 19.66 7.76
CA ALA A 170 -23.92 18.58 8.26
C ALA A 170 -22.43 18.92 8.27
N THR A 171 -21.70 18.36 9.23
CA THR A 171 -20.26 18.20 9.16
C THR A 171 -19.93 16.91 8.42
N ILE A 172 -19.37 17.04 7.21
CA ILE A 172 -19.00 15.92 6.36
C ILE A 172 -17.49 15.71 6.43
N ALA A 173 -17.08 14.48 6.79
CA ALA A 173 -15.69 14.08 6.80
C ALA A 173 -15.24 13.56 5.43
N CYS A 174 -14.13 14.08 4.93
CA CYS A 174 -13.42 13.59 3.74
C CYS A 174 -12.03 13.12 4.15
N GLU A 175 -11.66 11.89 3.81
CA GLU A 175 -10.31 11.39 4.10
C GLU A 175 -9.24 11.98 3.16
N GLU A 176 -7.96 11.78 3.48
CA GLU A 176 -6.82 12.33 2.75
C GLU A 176 -6.76 11.93 1.26
N THR A 177 -7.33 10.77 0.89
CA THR A 177 -7.33 10.28 -0.49
C THR A 177 -8.44 10.87 -1.36
N VAL A 178 -9.42 11.56 -0.77
CA VAL A 178 -10.47 12.25 -1.52
C VAL A 178 -9.86 13.40 -2.32
N ARG A 179 -10.11 13.42 -3.63
CA ARG A 179 -9.62 14.50 -4.50
C ARG A 179 -10.06 15.87 -3.99
N PHE A 180 -9.13 16.82 -3.96
CA PHE A 180 -9.41 18.20 -3.53
C PHE A 180 -10.62 18.80 -4.27
N GLN A 181 -10.76 18.52 -5.57
CA GLN A 181 -11.91 18.96 -6.36
C GLN A 181 -13.23 18.58 -5.70
N PHE A 182 -13.35 17.36 -5.17
CA PHE A 182 -14.59 16.86 -4.56
C PHE A 182 -14.82 17.50 -3.19
N SER A 183 -13.82 17.51 -2.32
CA SER A 183 -13.92 18.15 -1.01
C SER A 183 -14.20 19.67 -1.15
N HIS A 184 -13.54 20.34 -2.10
CA HIS A 184 -13.79 21.75 -2.40
C HIS A 184 -15.21 21.98 -2.94
N GLY A 185 -15.70 21.13 -3.87
CA GLY A 185 -17.06 21.22 -4.40
C GLY A 185 -18.11 21.15 -3.30
N ILE A 186 -17.95 20.21 -2.35
CA ILE A 186 -18.85 20.07 -1.20
C ILE A 186 -18.72 21.25 -0.24
N SER A 187 -17.53 21.76 0.02
CA SER A 187 -17.33 22.91 0.92
C SER A 187 -18.00 24.21 0.43
N ARG A 188 -18.38 24.27 -0.84
CA ARG A 188 -19.13 25.40 -1.41
C ARG A 188 -20.65 25.30 -1.18
N LEU A 189 -21.15 24.17 -0.69
CA LEU A 189 -22.55 24.03 -0.33
C LEU A 189 -22.85 24.87 0.90
N ALA A 190 -23.89 25.68 0.83
CA ALA A 190 -24.26 26.56 1.94
C ALA A 190 -24.55 25.73 3.19
N ALA A 191 -23.94 26.12 4.30
CA ALA A 191 -24.11 25.52 5.64
C ALA A 191 -23.55 24.09 5.83
N VAL A 192 -22.87 23.49 4.85
CA VAL A 192 -22.11 22.26 5.03
C VAL A 192 -20.67 22.60 5.49
N THR A 193 -20.20 21.87 6.50
CA THR A 193 -18.80 21.96 6.95
C THR A 193 -18.04 20.71 6.50
N VAL A 194 -16.91 20.89 5.82
CA VAL A 194 -16.01 19.78 5.44
C VAL A 194 -14.85 19.73 6.43
N VAL A 195 -14.59 18.53 6.94
CA VAL A 195 -13.48 18.28 7.89
C VAL A 195 -12.64 17.09 7.43
N ASP A 196 -11.42 16.97 7.99
CA ASP A 196 -10.57 15.81 7.78
C ASP A 196 -11.21 14.53 8.34
N GLY A 197 -11.42 13.54 7.47
CA GLY A 197 -12.00 12.23 7.79
C GLY A 197 -10.95 11.16 8.12
N THR A 198 -9.67 11.44 7.92
CA THR A 198 -8.57 10.50 8.16
C THR A 198 -8.60 9.91 9.59
N PRO A 199 -8.90 10.68 10.66
CA PRO A 199 -9.04 10.09 12.00
C PRO A 199 -10.16 9.05 12.14
N VAL A 200 -11.15 9.03 11.27
CA VAL A 200 -12.21 8.01 11.25
C VAL A 200 -11.75 6.80 10.43
N THR A 201 -11.29 7.00 9.21
CA THR A 201 -10.89 5.91 8.32
C THR A 201 -9.64 5.21 8.84
N ALA A 202 -8.59 5.95 9.21
CA ALA A 202 -7.39 5.40 9.86
C ALA A 202 -7.72 4.77 11.22
N GLY A 203 -8.60 5.40 12.02
CA GLY A 203 -9.05 4.84 13.31
C GLY A 203 -9.75 3.48 13.17
N CYS A 204 -10.42 3.23 12.04
CA CYS A 204 -11.01 1.93 11.75
C CYS A 204 -9.99 0.91 11.24
N ARG A 205 -9.02 1.34 10.42
CA ARG A 205 -8.11 0.48 9.66
C ARG A 205 -6.83 0.13 10.41
N MET A 206 -6.37 0.99 11.36
CA MET A 206 -5.08 0.79 12.03
C MET A 206 -5.00 -0.46 12.88
N VAL A 207 -6.12 -0.92 13.45
CA VAL A 207 -6.19 -2.14 14.28
C VAL A 207 -6.93 -3.20 13.49
N LYS A 208 -6.21 -4.23 13.05
CA LYS A 208 -6.73 -5.35 12.26
C LYS A 208 -7.35 -6.39 13.16
N ASP A 209 -8.43 -6.99 12.69
CA ASP A 209 -9.02 -8.16 13.33
C ASP A 209 -8.26 -9.46 12.94
N ALA A 210 -8.67 -10.58 13.52
CA ALA A 210 -7.99 -11.86 13.28
C ALA A 210 -8.07 -12.35 11.83
N HIS A 211 -9.17 -12.02 11.12
CA HIS A 211 -9.32 -12.39 9.72
C HIS A 211 -8.43 -11.53 8.81
N GLU A 212 -8.39 -10.23 9.02
CA GLU A 212 -7.49 -9.32 8.32
C GLU A 212 -6.02 -9.74 8.50
N ILE A 213 -5.61 -10.08 9.72
CA ILE A 213 -4.26 -10.59 10.03
C ILE A 213 -3.98 -11.92 9.31
N ALA A 214 -4.95 -12.82 9.23
CA ALA A 214 -4.80 -14.10 8.52
C ALA A 214 -4.58 -13.89 7.02
N LEU A 215 -5.30 -12.95 6.40
CA LEU A 215 -5.11 -12.59 4.99
C LEU A 215 -3.71 -11.99 4.73
N MET A 216 -3.24 -11.11 5.62
CA MET A 216 -1.90 -10.51 5.52
C MET A 216 -0.80 -11.55 5.71
N ARG A 217 -0.91 -12.45 6.71
CA ARG A 217 0.03 -13.57 6.86
C ARG A 217 0.08 -14.46 5.63
N HIS A 218 -1.06 -14.70 5.01
CA HIS A 218 -1.12 -15.47 3.78
C HIS A 218 -0.44 -14.74 2.62
N ALA A 219 -0.65 -13.42 2.47
CA ALA A 219 0.02 -12.61 1.47
C ALA A 219 1.55 -12.64 1.66
N SER A 220 2.04 -12.53 2.91
CA SER A 220 3.47 -12.60 3.23
C SER A 220 4.07 -13.98 2.90
N ALA A 221 3.33 -15.08 3.18
CA ALA A 221 3.75 -16.44 2.82
C ALA A 221 3.81 -16.64 1.29
N VAL A 222 2.86 -16.09 0.54
CA VAL A 222 2.84 -16.11 -0.94
C VAL A 222 4.06 -15.36 -1.48
N THR A 223 4.33 -14.16 -0.97
CA THR A 223 5.46 -13.32 -1.42
C THR A 223 6.80 -14.01 -1.14
N LEU A 224 6.99 -14.56 0.05
CA LEU A 224 8.24 -15.25 0.39
C LEU A 224 8.45 -16.48 -0.52
N THR A 225 7.40 -17.24 -0.81
CA THR A 225 7.44 -18.40 -1.74
C THR A 225 7.78 -17.96 -3.17
N ALA A 226 7.20 -16.84 -3.63
CA ALA A 226 7.49 -16.28 -4.96
C ALA A 226 8.95 -15.81 -5.06
N TYR A 227 9.44 -15.13 -4.03
CA TYR A 227 10.80 -14.63 -3.97
C TYR A 227 11.82 -15.75 -3.98
N GLU A 228 11.61 -16.80 -3.18
CA GLU A 228 12.49 -17.98 -3.15
C GLU A 228 12.58 -18.65 -4.53
N ALA A 229 11.46 -18.81 -5.24
CA ALA A 229 11.43 -19.42 -6.57
C ALA A 229 12.13 -18.54 -7.61
N ALA A 230 11.97 -17.22 -7.54
CA ALA A 230 12.67 -16.27 -8.39
C ALA A 230 14.17 -16.27 -8.10
N TRP A 231 14.57 -16.23 -6.83
CA TRP A 231 15.98 -16.32 -6.41
C TRP A 231 16.68 -17.58 -6.92
N LYS A 232 16.03 -18.75 -6.84
CA LYS A 232 16.53 -20.01 -7.42
C LYS A 232 16.68 -19.97 -8.95
N SER A 233 16.09 -18.98 -9.59
CA SER A 233 16.10 -18.76 -11.04
C SER A 233 17.05 -17.66 -11.49
N LEU A 234 17.69 -16.97 -10.54
CA LEU A 234 18.62 -15.87 -10.77
C LEU A 234 19.86 -16.34 -11.55
N ARG A 235 20.31 -15.54 -12.52
CA ARG A 235 21.52 -15.81 -13.31
C ARG A 235 22.26 -14.52 -13.62
N GLU A 236 23.59 -14.62 -13.72
CA GLU A 236 24.42 -13.54 -14.23
C GLU A 236 23.97 -13.11 -15.63
N GLY A 237 24.05 -11.82 -15.90
CA GLY A 237 23.66 -11.20 -17.17
C GLY A 237 22.20 -10.76 -17.25
N MET A 238 21.33 -11.20 -16.36
CA MET A 238 19.96 -10.68 -16.28
C MET A 238 19.95 -9.19 -15.95
N THR A 239 18.99 -8.48 -16.49
CA THR A 239 18.65 -7.14 -16.06
C THR A 239 17.79 -7.19 -14.76
N GLN A 240 17.72 -6.08 -14.03
CA GLN A 240 16.79 -5.97 -12.88
C GLN A 240 15.33 -6.20 -13.31
N ASP A 241 14.95 -5.74 -14.52
CA ASP A 241 13.57 -5.89 -15.03
C ASP A 241 13.25 -7.35 -15.39
N GLU A 242 14.20 -8.08 -15.96
CA GLU A 242 14.03 -9.52 -16.21
C GLU A 242 13.87 -10.29 -14.93
N PHE A 243 14.63 -9.95 -13.87
CA PHE A 243 14.50 -10.59 -12.58
C PHE A 243 13.17 -10.20 -11.88
N ALA A 244 12.77 -8.92 -11.92
CA ALA A 244 11.46 -8.47 -11.45
C ALA A 244 10.31 -9.20 -12.19
N GLY A 245 10.48 -9.45 -13.48
CA GLY A 245 9.55 -10.27 -14.28
C GLY A 245 9.41 -11.70 -13.78
N LEU A 246 10.51 -12.32 -13.32
CA LEU A 246 10.48 -13.66 -12.71
C LEU A 246 9.73 -13.65 -11.36
N VAL A 247 9.90 -12.59 -10.56
CA VAL A 247 9.14 -12.43 -9.31
C VAL A 247 7.65 -12.33 -9.59
N SER A 248 7.25 -11.50 -10.58
CA SER A 248 5.84 -11.36 -10.95
C SER A 248 5.27 -12.65 -11.53
N ALA A 249 6.02 -13.38 -12.35
CA ALA A 249 5.62 -14.69 -12.88
C ALA A 249 5.45 -15.74 -11.75
N ALA A 250 6.29 -15.69 -10.72
CA ALA A 250 6.16 -16.57 -9.56
C ALA A 250 4.86 -16.28 -8.78
N HIS A 251 4.54 -15.02 -8.51
CA HIS A 251 3.27 -14.64 -7.89
C HIS A 251 2.06 -15.09 -8.71
N ALA A 252 2.10 -14.90 -10.03
CA ALA A 252 1.04 -15.36 -10.94
C ALA A 252 0.85 -16.88 -10.88
N ARG A 253 1.93 -17.66 -10.77
CA ARG A 253 1.87 -19.12 -10.59
C ARG A 253 1.25 -19.55 -9.26
N LEU A 254 1.39 -18.70 -8.23
CA LEU A 254 0.75 -18.90 -6.92
C LEU A 254 -0.71 -18.45 -6.89
N GLY A 255 -1.20 -17.81 -7.97
CA GLY A 255 -2.59 -17.38 -8.12
C GLY A 255 -2.86 -15.93 -7.70
N TYR A 256 -1.81 -15.11 -7.60
CA TYR A 256 -1.93 -13.72 -7.16
C TYR A 256 -1.18 -12.75 -8.09
N THR A 257 -1.62 -11.51 -8.09
CA THR A 257 -0.86 -10.41 -8.70
C THR A 257 0.11 -9.86 -7.66
N GLY A 258 1.39 -9.84 -7.99
CA GLY A 258 2.44 -9.34 -7.12
C GLY A 258 3.73 -9.08 -7.90
N GLY A 259 4.73 -8.54 -7.21
CA GLY A 259 6.01 -8.20 -7.81
C GLY A 259 6.98 -7.60 -6.79
N ALA A 260 8.16 -7.21 -7.28
CA ALA A 260 9.14 -6.49 -6.49
C ALA A 260 9.90 -5.48 -7.35
N GLY A 261 10.27 -4.35 -6.75
CA GLY A 261 11.37 -3.52 -7.21
C GLY A 261 12.69 -4.26 -7.00
N VAL A 262 13.63 -4.14 -7.96
CA VAL A 262 14.94 -4.79 -7.89
C VAL A 262 16.03 -3.75 -8.05
N GLN A 263 16.98 -3.74 -7.11
CA GLN A 263 18.12 -2.83 -7.10
C GLN A 263 19.41 -3.63 -7.02
N VAL A 264 20.40 -3.29 -7.88
CA VAL A 264 21.62 -4.08 -8.07
C VAL A 264 22.85 -3.25 -7.73
N GLY A 265 23.77 -3.83 -6.94
CA GLY A 265 25.05 -3.22 -6.61
C GLY A 265 24.90 -1.86 -5.94
N LYS A 266 25.58 -0.82 -6.45
CA LYS A 266 25.52 0.54 -5.89
C LYS A 266 24.11 1.16 -5.87
N TYR A 267 23.21 0.68 -6.71
CA TYR A 267 21.86 1.19 -6.77
C TYR A 267 20.97 0.70 -5.60
N SER A 268 21.38 -0.37 -4.91
CA SER A 268 20.73 -0.77 -3.65
C SER A 268 20.91 0.26 -2.52
N ALA A 269 21.87 1.19 -2.67
CA ALA A 269 22.03 2.33 -1.76
C ALA A 269 20.97 3.45 -1.98
N LEU A 270 20.07 3.29 -2.94
CA LEU A 270 18.95 4.20 -3.18
C LEU A 270 17.66 3.53 -2.68
N PRO A 271 17.08 3.95 -1.54
CA PRO A 271 15.98 3.22 -0.88
C PRO A 271 14.79 2.90 -1.78
N HIS A 272 14.44 3.80 -2.70
CA HIS A 272 13.32 3.63 -3.65
C HIS A 272 13.80 3.33 -5.08
N GLY A 273 15.04 2.85 -5.24
CA GLY A 273 15.57 2.42 -6.51
C GLY A 273 16.09 3.53 -7.42
N SER A 274 16.43 3.15 -8.64
CA SER A 274 17.00 4.01 -9.66
C SER A 274 16.30 3.80 -11.00
N ALA A 275 16.12 4.88 -11.75
CA ALA A 275 15.66 4.82 -13.13
C ALA A 275 16.75 4.32 -14.12
N THR A 276 18.01 4.16 -13.64
CA THR A 276 19.10 3.66 -14.47
C THR A 276 18.97 2.16 -14.66
N PRO A 277 19.01 1.64 -15.92
CA PRO A 277 19.02 0.22 -16.17
C PRO A 277 20.22 -0.47 -15.51
N GLN A 278 20.01 -1.64 -14.95
CA GLN A 278 20.99 -2.38 -14.17
C GLN A 278 21.12 -3.81 -14.70
N VAL A 279 22.34 -4.31 -14.73
CA VAL A 279 22.64 -5.69 -15.13
C VAL A 279 23.28 -6.41 -13.95
N ILE A 280 22.77 -7.57 -13.64
CA ILE A 280 23.21 -8.41 -12.52
C ILE A 280 24.51 -9.13 -12.92
N ARG A 281 25.52 -9.01 -12.07
CA ARG A 281 26.83 -9.65 -12.22
C ARG A 281 27.16 -10.46 -10.98
N GLU A 282 28.03 -11.44 -11.12
CA GLU A 282 28.58 -12.15 -9.97
C GLU A 282 29.24 -11.17 -8.98
N GLY A 283 29.03 -11.40 -7.68
CA GLY A 283 29.45 -10.50 -6.61
C GLY A 283 28.55 -9.29 -6.38
N ASN A 284 27.53 -9.07 -7.22
CA ASN A 284 26.57 -8.01 -6.95
C ASN A 284 25.65 -8.37 -5.79
N ILE A 285 25.44 -7.38 -4.93
CA ILE A 285 24.36 -7.39 -3.95
C ILE A 285 23.06 -6.99 -4.69
N LEU A 286 21.97 -7.65 -4.37
CA LEU A 286 20.64 -7.35 -4.83
C LEU A 286 19.76 -7.04 -3.62
N LEU A 287 18.97 -5.97 -3.72
CA LEU A 287 17.88 -5.68 -2.80
C LEU A 287 16.58 -5.77 -3.61
N ILE A 288 15.67 -6.61 -3.15
CA ILE A 288 14.31 -6.72 -3.70
C ILE A 288 13.30 -6.29 -2.64
N ASP A 289 12.25 -5.60 -3.08
CA ASP A 289 11.27 -4.99 -2.20
C ASP A 289 9.90 -4.94 -2.87
N GLY A 290 8.87 -5.47 -2.21
CA GLY A 290 7.49 -5.50 -2.67
C GLY A 290 6.69 -6.64 -2.09
N GLY A 291 5.60 -7.00 -2.76
CA GLY A 291 4.67 -7.99 -2.23
C GLY A 291 3.55 -8.36 -3.18
N CYS A 292 2.48 -8.89 -2.60
CA CYS A 292 1.22 -9.17 -3.30
C CYS A 292 0.02 -8.76 -2.44
N LYS A 293 -1.18 -8.90 -3.00
CA LYS A 293 -2.43 -8.71 -2.27
C LYS A 293 -3.27 -9.98 -2.26
N VAL A 294 -3.81 -10.29 -1.08
CA VAL A 294 -4.80 -11.36 -0.88
C VAL A 294 -6.08 -10.72 -0.35
N GLU A 295 -7.18 -10.85 -1.09
CA GLU A 295 -8.46 -10.18 -0.76
C GLU A 295 -8.32 -8.68 -0.45
N GLY A 296 -7.39 -8.02 -1.16
CA GLY A 296 -7.07 -6.62 -0.99
C GLY A 296 -6.04 -6.30 0.11
N TYR A 297 -5.65 -7.26 0.95
CA TYR A 297 -4.65 -7.08 2.02
C TYR A 297 -3.24 -7.34 1.51
N SER A 298 -2.34 -6.40 1.78
CA SER A 298 -0.97 -6.39 1.28
C SER A 298 -0.01 -7.18 2.16
N SER A 299 1.03 -7.72 1.56
CA SER A 299 2.33 -7.98 2.18
C SER A 299 3.35 -6.97 1.68
N ASP A 300 4.40 -6.74 2.48
CA ASP A 300 5.55 -5.92 2.12
C ASP A 300 6.82 -6.57 2.68
N ILE A 301 7.71 -7.02 1.79
CA ILE A 301 8.89 -7.80 2.18
C ILE A 301 10.08 -7.35 1.36
N SER A 302 11.13 -6.90 2.06
CA SER A 302 12.44 -6.71 1.43
C SER A 302 13.38 -7.85 1.79
N ARG A 303 14.15 -8.30 0.79
CA ARG A 303 15.26 -9.23 0.96
C ARG A 303 16.51 -8.68 0.28
N THR A 304 17.63 -8.80 0.98
CA THR A 304 18.96 -8.50 0.41
C THR A 304 19.79 -9.77 0.33
N PHE A 305 20.40 -10.02 -0.82
CA PHE A 305 21.22 -11.19 -1.09
C PHE A 305 22.31 -10.89 -2.13
N VAL A 306 23.23 -11.83 -2.35
CA VAL A 306 24.34 -11.70 -3.30
C VAL A 306 24.30 -12.82 -4.32
N LEU A 307 24.50 -12.51 -5.60
CA LEU A 307 24.79 -13.50 -6.60
C LEU A 307 26.28 -13.87 -6.49
N GLY A 308 26.60 -15.11 -6.12
CA GLY A 308 27.97 -15.56 -5.86
C GLY A 308 28.40 -15.35 -4.41
N THR A 309 29.66 -14.95 -4.21
CA THR A 309 30.23 -14.84 -2.85
C THR A 309 30.20 -13.40 -2.34
N PRO A 310 29.52 -13.13 -1.21
CA PRO A 310 29.53 -11.81 -0.59
C PRO A 310 30.89 -11.46 0.01
N THR A 311 31.24 -10.18 -0.02
CA THR A 311 32.43 -9.66 0.67
C THR A 311 32.21 -9.66 2.19
N GLN A 312 33.31 -9.61 2.97
CA GLN A 312 33.20 -9.51 4.44
C GLN A 312 32.42 -8.26 4.87
N LYS A 313 32.67 -7.10 4.21
CA LYS A 313 31.92 -5.87 4.49
C LYS A 313 30.41 -6.03 4.29
N MET A 314 29.98 -6.75 3.25
CA MET A 314 28.56 -7.03 3.02
C MET A 314 27.97 -7.88 4.15
N LYS A 315 28.71 -8.92 4.59
CA LYS A 315 28.30 -9.79 5.71
C LYS A 315 28.19 -9.01 7.01
N ASP A 316 29.19 -8.21 7.34
CA ASP A 316 29.21 -7.40 8.58
C ASP A 316 28.02 -6.41 8.61
N LEU A 317 27.71 -5.80 7.46
CA LEU A 317 26.57 -4.89 7.35
C LEU A 317 25.23 -5.63 7.42
N PHE A 318 25.13 -6.81 6.82
CA PHE A 318 23.93 -7.64 6.92
C PHE A 318 23.65 -8.04 8.38
N GLU A 319 24.66 -8.48 9.11
CA GLU A 319 24.51 -8.82 10.52
C GLU A 319 24.13 -7.60 11.37
N LEU A 320 24.67 -6.42 11.05
CA LEU A 320 24.30 -5.18 11.72
C LEU A 320 22.83 -4.84 11.46
N GLU A 321 22.39 -4.94 10.21
CA GLU A 321 21.02 -4.68 9.80
C GLU A 321 20.03 -5.67 10.43
N HIS A 322 20.37 -6.96 10.45
CA HIS A 322 19.60 -7.99 11.12
C HIS A 322 19.43 -7.72 12.62
N ARG A 323 20.48 -7.20 13.28
CA ARG A 323 20.38 -6.77 14.69
C ARG A 323 19.47 -5.55 14.85
N ALA A 324 19.50 -4.61 13.90
CA ALA A 324 18.63 -3.43 13.94
C ALA A 324 17.16 -3.81 13.79
N GLN A 325 16.81 -4.68 12.84
CA GLN A 325 15.48 -5.25 12.67
C GLN A 325 15.03 -6.00 13.94
N THR A 326 15.86 -6.86 14.48
CA THR A 326 15.57 -7.57 15.74
C THR A 326 15.35 -6.61 16.92
N ALA A 327 16.06 -5.47 16.96
CA ALA A 327 15.90 -4.48 18.02
C ALA A 327 14.55 -3.76 17.90
N ALA A 328 14.12 -3.42 16.68
CA ALA A 328 12.80 -2.85 16.41
C ALA A 328 11.68 -3.81 16.84
N LEU A 329 11.74 -5.07 16.38
CA LEU A 329 10.78 -6.11 16.76
C LEU A 329 10.64 -6.25 18.28
N ARG A 330 11.75 -6.27 19.01
CA ARG A 330 11.77 -6.40 20.48
C ARG A 330 11.22 -5.18 21.20
N ALA A 331 11.40 -3.98 20.61
CA ALA A 331 10.88 -2.73 21.13
C ALA A 331 9.39 -2.53 20.88
N ALA A 332 8.84 -3.20 19.87
CA ALA A 332 7.43 -3.11 19.49
C ALA A 332 6.53 -3.83 20.51
N ARG A 333 6.04 -3.08 21.51
CA ARG A 333 5.20 -3.61 22.60
C ARG A 333 3.95 -2.75 22.80
N PRO A 334 2.80 -3.36 23.13
CA PRO A 334 1.58 -2.60 23.40
C PRO A 334 1.80 -1.55 24.50
N GLY A 335 1.21 -0.37 24.29
CA GLY A 335 1.29 0.77 25.21
C GLY A 335 2.53 1.65 25.04
N LEU A 336 3.60 1.19 24.37
CA LEU A 336 4.74 2.03 24.06
C LEU A 336 4.45 2.91 22.82
N PRO A 337 5.00 4.13 22.75
CA PRO A 337 4.81 5.00 21.59
C PRO A 337 5.50 4.45 20.34
N CYS A 338 4.92 4.69 19.17
CA CYS A 338 5.45 4.25 17.86
C CYS A 338 6.93 4.66 17.65
N GLU A 339 7.33 5.84 18.10
CA GLU A 339 8.71 6.35 17.94
C GLU A 339 9.78 5.49 18.62
N VAL A 340 9.42 4.74 19.65
CA VAL A 340 10.37 3.87 20.40
C VAL A 340 10.92 2.76 19.52
N VAL A 341 10.12 2.29 18.56
CA VAL A 341 10.52 1.22 17.62
C VAL A 341 11.60 1.73 16.66
N ASP A 342 11.39 2.92 16.06
CA ASP A 342 12.40 3.58 15.20
C ASP A 342 13.68 3.87 15.99
N ALA A 343 13.54 4.39 17.20
CA ALA A 343 14.69 4.72 18.04
C ALA A 343 15.54 3.49 18.39
N ALA A 344 14.92 2.31 18.57
CA ALA A 344 15.61 1.08 18.89
C ALA A 344 16.49 0.57 17.73
N ALA A 345 15.93 0.49 16.51
CA ALA A 345 16.69 0.12 15.32
C ALA A 345 17.80 1.11 15.01
N ARG A 346 17.46 2.40 15.00
CA ARG A 346 18.38 3.50 14.70
C ARG A 346 19.56 3.54 15.68
N LYS A 347 19.31 3.27 16.95
CA LYS A 347 20.38 3.20 17.97
C LYS A 347 21.42 2.14 17.63
N VAL A 348 21.02 0.95 17.19
CA VAL A 348 21.96 -0.13 16.81
C VAL A 348 22.87 0.31 15.67
N ILE A 349 22.29 0.98 14.65
CA ILE A 349 23.01 1.45 13.47
C ILE A 349 23.98 2.59 13.82
N VAL A 350 23.53 3.56 14.63
CA VAL A 350 24.34 4.70 15.07
C VAL A 350 25.49 4.27 15.98
N ASP A 351 25.23 3.38 16.95
CA ASP A 351 26.26 2.87 17.87
C ASP A 351 27.37 2.09 17.13
N ALA A 352 27.07 1.52 15.98
CA ALA A 352 28.06 0.87 15.11
C ALA A 352 28.82 1.83 14.19
N GLY A 353 28.61 3.15 14.32
CA GLY A 353 29.33 4.18 13.57
C GLY A 353 28.64 4.62 12.26
N TYR A 354 27.45 4.10 11.97
CA TYR A 354 26.65 4.49 10.80
C TYR A 354 25.63 5.59 11.15
N GLY A 355 26.09 6.63 11.81
CA GLY A 355 25.33 7.82 12.20
C GLY A 355 25.97 9.12 11.70
N PRO A 356 25.51 10.27 12.17
CA PRO A 356 24.36 10.45 13.06
C PRO A 356 23.01 10.42 12.33
N ASP A 357 21.96 10.27 13.13
CA ASP A 357 20.55 10.41 12.70
C ASP A 357 20.20 9.67 11.41
N TYR A 358 19.73 10.39 10.38
CA TYR A 358 19.24 9.85 9.09
C TYR A 358 20.34 9.71 8.02
N ARG A 359 21.63 9.76 8.39
CA ARG A 359 22.73 9.77 7.42
C ARG A 359 22.81 8.51 6.57
N TYR A 360 22.75 7.34 7.20
CA TYR A 360 22.86 6.04 6.51
C TYR A 360 21.58 5.22 6.62
N PHE A 361 20.76 5.49 7.62
CA PHE A 361 19.39 5.01 7.74
C PHE A 361 18.44 6.19 7.51
N SER A 362 18.09 6.43 6.25
CA SER A 362 17.52 7.70 5.79
C SER A 362 15.99 7.80 5.89
N HIS A 363 15.30 6.73 6.24
CA HIS A 363 13.83 6.69 6.38
C HIS A 363 13.39 6.21 7.78
N ARG A 364 12.10 6.15 8.03
CA ARG A 364 11.50 5.56 9.24
C ARG A 364 11.71 4.04 9.27
N VAL A 365 11.61 3.45 10.46
CA VAL A 365 11.80 2.00 10.61
C VAL A 365 10.64 1.17 10.08
N GLY A 366 9.47 1.79 9.87
CA GLY A 366 8.31 1.10 9.35
C GLY A 366 7.06 1.97 9.27
N HIS A 367 6.06 1.45 8.63
CA HIS A 367 4.75 2.07 8.45
C HIS A 367 3.64 1.06 8.77
N GLY A 368 2.46 1.57 9.15
CA GLY A 368 1.27 0.75 9.18
C GLY A 368 0.97 0.21 7.78
N MET A 369 0.38 -0.94 7.71
CA MET A 369 0.01 -1.59 6.48
C MET A 369 -1.29 -2.36 6.62
N GLY A 370 -1.93 -2.67 5.49
CA GLY A 370 -3.20 -3.39 5.45
C GLY A 370 -3.69 -3.53 4.02
N MET A 371 -4.79 -2.89 3.68
CA MET A 371 -5.26 -2.86 2.28
C MET A 371 -4.43 -1.90 1.42
N ASP A 372 -3.89 -0.81 1.98
CA ASP A 372 -2.82 -0.04 1.35
C ASP A 372 -1.48 -0.54 1.86
N GLY A 373 -0.42 -0.46 1.03
CA GLY A 373 0.93 -0.78 1.45
C GLY A 373 1.36 0.13 2.60
N HIS A 374 1.08 1.45 2.49
CA HIS A 374 1.34 2.40 3.56
C HIS A 374 0.03 2.91 4.16
N GLU A 375 -0.17 2.65 5.45
CA GLU A 375 -1.31 3.12 6.26
C GLU A 375 -0.83 3.75 7.56
N TRP A 376 -1.70 4.55 8.21
CA TRP A 376 -1.50 4.98 9.57
C TRP A 376 -1.57 3.79 10.56
N PRO A 377 -0.76 3.84 11.67
CA PRO A 377 0.23 4.86 12.00
C PRO A 377 1.63 4.52 11.46
N TYR A 378 2.60 5.43 11.70
CA TYR A 378 3.99 5.27 11.26
C TYR A 378 4.95 5.10 12.44
N LEU A 379 5.91 4.17 12.33
CA LEU A 379 6.99 3.97 13.29
C LEU A 379 8.13 4.96 12.99
N VAL A 380 7.98 6.17 13.51
CA VAL A 380 8.89 7.29 13.22
C VAL A 380 9.06 8.19 14.42
N ARG A 381 10.22 8.84 14.52
CA ARG A 381 10.51 9.85 15.55
C ARG A 381 9.40 10.88 15.64
N GLY A 382 8.93 11.20 16.85
CA GLY A 382 7.87 12.16 17.13
C GLY A 382 6.45 11.57 17.10
N ASN A 383 6.27 10.32 16.66
CA ASN A 383 4.96 9.68 16.75
C ASN A 383 4.78 9.04 18.12
N THR A 384 4.03 9.73 18.97
CA THR A 384 3.75 9.32 20.36
C THR A 384 2.51 8.43 20.51
N LEU A 385 1.84 8.07 19.39
CA LEU A 385 0.69 7.17 19.44
C LEU A 385 1.10 5.84 20.06
N PRO A 386 0.36 5.36 21.10
CA PRO A 386 0.67 4.08 21.72
C PRO A 386 0.34 2.92 20.77
N LEU A 387 1.23 1.95 20.69
CA LEU A 387 1.00 0.68 19.99
C LEU A 387 -0.15 -0.08 20.67
N ALA A 388 -1.02 -0.68 19.85
CA ALA A 388 -2.13 -1.49 20.31
C ALA A 388 -2.12 -2.88 19.67
N PRO A 389 -2.57 -3.94 20.35
CA PRO A 389 -2.73 -5.26 19.77
C PRO A 389 -3.61 -5.21 18.50
N GLY A 390 -3.18 -5.91 17.45
CA GLY A 390 -3.81 -5.89 16.13
C GLY A 390 -3.28 -4.83 15.17
N MET A 391 -2.45 -3.88 15.60
CA MET A 391 -1.72 -3.03 14.68
C MET A 391 -0.70 -3.87 13.91
N VAL A 392 -0.61 -3.63 12.59
CA VAL A 392 0.34 -4.30 11.70
C VAL A 392 1.24 -3.26 11.06
N PHE A 393 2.54 -3.57 11.01
CA PHE A 393 3.58 -2.67 10.49
C PHE A 393 4.59 -3.46 9.66
N SER A 394 5.27 -2.76 8.74
CA SER A 394 6.59 -3.19 8.27
C SER A 394 7.62 -3.01 9.39
N ASP A 395 8.64 -3.87 9.41
CA ASP A 395 9.87 -3.73 10.22
C ASP A 395 11.04 -3.78 9.25
N GLU A 396 11.44 -2.59 8.75
CA GLU A 396 12.27 -2.39 7.56
C GLU A 396 13.46 -1.43 7.78
N PRO A 397 14.27 -1.55 8.81
CA PRO A 397 15.45 -0.71 8.88
C PRO A 397 16.34 -0.92 7.65
N GLY A 398 17.21 0.05 7.33
CA GLY A 398 18.10 -0.04 6.18
C GLY A 398 19.39 0.75 6.37
N ILE A 399 20.49 0.21 5.86
CA ILE A 399 21.80 0.88 5.86
C ILE A 399 22.24 1.10 4.42
N TYR A 400 22.38 2.36 4.03
CA TYR A 400 22.68 2.75 2.65
C TYR A 400 24.03 3.46 2.58
N LEU A 401 25.00 2.87 1.87
CA LEU A 401 26.33 3.44 1.65
C LEU A 401 26.40 4.05 0.26
N PRO A 402 26.29 5.39 0.12
CA PRO A 402 26.23 6.03 -1.20
C PRO A 402 27.43 5.66 -2.08
N GLY A 403 27.15 5.19 -3.31
CA GLY A 403 28.16 4.77 -4.26
C GLY A 403 28.72 3.37 -4.07
N GLU A 404 28.38 2.68 -2.98
CA GLU A 404 28.78 1.31 -2.70
C GLU A 404 27.60 0.35 -2.81
N PHE A 405 26.77 0.23 -1.78
CA PHE A 405 25.58 -0.60 -1.74
C PHE A 405 24.70 -0.26 -0.52
N GLY A 406 23.48 -0.77 -0.52
CA GLY A 406 22.57 -0.72 0.61
C GLY A 406 22.06 -2.11 0.99
N ILE A 407 21.63 -2.24 2.22
CA ILE A 407 20.96 -3.42 2.76
C ILE A 407 19.68 -2.97 3.45
N ARG A 408 18.57 -3.61 3.14
CA ARG A 408 17.31 -3.55 3.88
C ARG A 408 16.81 -4.96 4.09
N LEU A 409 16.40 -5.25 5.29
CA LEU A 409 15.69 -6.47 5.68
C LEU A 409 14.33 -6.05 6.19
N GLU A 410 13.28 -6.63 5.65
CA GLU A 410 11.91 -6.25 5.97
C GLU A 410 11.02 -7.47 6.08
N ASP A 411 10.28 -7.50 7.17
CA ASP A 411 9.20 -8.44 7.39
C ASP A 411 8.01 -7.69 8.02
N ASP A 412 6.81 -8.15 7.67
CA ASP A 412 5.58 -7.65 8.29
C ASP A 412 5.47 -8.16 9.72
N MET A 413 5.10 -7.29 10.66
CA MET A 413 4.88 -7.65 12.06
C MET A 413 3.51 -7.21 12.58
N VAL A 414 2.91 -8.01 13.46
CA VAL A 414 1.70 -7.65 14.21
C VAL A 414 2.02 -7.40 15.66
N ILE A 415 1.42 -6.36 16.25
CA ILE A 415 1.46 -6.14 17.69
C ILE A 415 0.50 -7.14 18.36
N THR A 416 1.02 -7.93 19.29
CA THR A 416 0.26 -8.90 20.09
C THR A 416 -0.06 -8.34 21.47
N ALA A 417 -0.73 -9.11 22.32
CA ALA A 417 -1.01 -8.71 23.71
C ALA A 417 0.25 -8.53 24.57
N SER A 418 1.41 -9.12 24.18
CA SER A 418 2.63 -9.14 24.99
C SER A 418 3.88 -8.60 24.28
N GLY A 419 3.80 -8.29 22.99
CA GLY A 419 4.94 -7.83 22.18
C GLY A 419 4.57 -7.68 20.73
N ALA A 420 5.46 -8.09 19.82
CA ALA A 420 5.22 -8.18 18.39
C ALA A 420 5.66 -9.54 17.85
N GLU A 421 5.09 -9.92 16.71
CA GLU A 421 5.35 -11.18 16.02
C GLU A 421 5.44 -10.95 14.52
N LEU A 422 6.50 -11.44 13.89
CA LEU A 422 6.67 -11.39 12.45
C LEU A 422 5.73 -12.37 11.73
N PHE A 423 5.33 -12.04 10.50
CA PHE A 423 4.55 -12.93 9.63
C PHE A 423 5.43 -13.96 8.92
N THR A 424 6.70 -13.62 8.69
CA THR A 424 7.70 -14.44 8.02
C THR A 424 8.96 -14.54 8.86
N PRO A 425 9.79 -15.58 8.70
CA PRO A 425 11.09 -15.64 9.34
C PRO A 425 12.01 -14.54 8.79
N GLN A 426 12.85 -13.97 9.67
CA GLN A 426 13.92 -13.09 9.24
C GLN A 426 14.89 -13.82 8.30
N SER A 427 15.47 -13.06 7.36
CA SER A 427 16.52 -13.58 6.46
C SER A 427 17.74 -14.07 7.23
N GLU A 428 18.24 -15.28 6.93
CA GLU A 428 19.36 -15.86 7.67
C GLU A 428 20.71 -15.25 7.27
N SER A 429 20.95 -15.05 5.99
CA SER A 429 22.21 -14.52 5.45
C SER A 429 22.06 -14.04 4.01
N LEU A 430 23.08 -13.36 3.50
CA LEU A 430 23.16 -12.95 2.08
C LEU A 430 23.21 -14.14 1.11
N GLU A 431 23.64 -15.31 1.58
CA GLU A 431 23.72 -16.54 0.80
C GLU A 431 22.49 -17.44 0.96
N ARG A 432 21.71 -17.23 2.03
CA ARG A 432 20.46 -17.95 2.33
C ARG A 432 19.40 -16.96 2.79
N PRO A 433 18.84 -16.18 1.84
CA PRO A 433 17.87 -15.12 2.16
C PRO A 433 16.46 -15.66 2.48
N PHE A 434 16.18 -16.96 2.20
CA PHE A 434 14.86 -17.61 2.30
C PHE A 434 14.92 -18.92 3.06
#